data_1be319238e8d2ebeb5287428033e46f9
#
_entry.id   1be319238e8d2ebeb5287428033e46f9
#
_cell.length_a   1.000
_cell.length_b   1.000
_cell.length_c   1.000
_cell.angle_alpha   90.00
_cell.angle_beta   90.00
_cell.angle_gamma   90.00
#
_symmetry.space_group_name_H-M   'P 1'
#
loop_
_entity.id
_entity.type
_entity.pdbx_description
1 polymer ?
#
loop_
_entity_poly.entity_id
_entity_poly.type
_entity_poly.pdbx_seq_one_letter_code
_entity_poly.pdbx_strand_id
1 'polypeptide(L)'
;MVKKLIILFKLGRKVACSDILNIVSKFKEPPLAIKILFKILSFSFSPKKQIDANKDEGERLSDSLESMGTTFIKLGQFLATRPDIIGEELSKKLENLQDKLPPFSLLQAKEIIKNDLGNESYDSIINLSEPVAAASIAQVHKAQINDNGVLKDVAIKILRPNIKKIFNEEIDAIMLFAFLIESFIKKTKRLKLVEVVFLLKEITNLEMDLRFEAAAANEYAENTKNDVGFRVPKIYWNYTSENVMTLDWVDGISIRETEELKNREFNTEKIAEDIIQNFLRHAVRDGFFHADMHQGNIFIDNDGQIVPIDFGIMGRLDKMSKRFLAEILFGFIQRDYRKVAEVHLIAGLVPKEVPIDDLAQALRSIGEPIFGQAVKDISGGKLLKQLFDVTEKFNMQTQPQLLMLQKTMVVVEGVARKLNPNTNIWTTSKPVLESWLKETKDPMTKLNETLQNTSEVIKRLPEFPEIMDKANQALTYLASGQIPQNSNSYTALNTQKSEMTAFRNQSIIGLLILVIFGLLIF
;
A
#
# COMPACT_ATOMS: atom_id res chain seq x y z
N MET A 1 8.41 -21.18 22.12
CA MET A 1 7.00 -21.55 22.29
C MET A 1 6.32 -20.77 23.40
N VAL A 2 6.75 -20.83 24.64
CA VAL A 2 6.18 -20.09 25.79
C VAL A 2 6.11 -18.59 25.53
N LYS A 3 7.16 -17.97 24.95
CA LYS A 3 7.19 -16.55 24.60
C LYS A 3 6.05 -16.15 23.62
N LYS A 4 5.82 -16.96 22.56
CA LYS A 4 4.73 -16.70 21.59
C LYS A 4 3.34 -16.78 22.25
N LEU A 5 3.13 -17.71 23.17
CA LEU A 5 1.89 -17.83 23.94
C LEU A 5 1.67 -16.64 24.89
N ILE A 6 2.72 -16.18 25.56
CA ILE A 6 2.64 -14.98 26.41
C ILE A 6 2.29 -13.73 25.58
N ILE A 7 2.88 -13.59 24.40
CA ILE A 7 2.58 -12.48 23.49
C ILE A 7 1.13 -12.59 23.00
N LEU A 8 0.71 -13.78 22.56
CA LEU A 8 -0.67 -14.03 22.13
C LEU A 8 -1.69 -13.70 23.25
N PHE A 9 -1.39 -14.10 24.48
CA PHE A 9 -2.23 -13.76 25.64
C PHE A 9 -2.29 -12.24 25.87
N LYS A 10 -1.15 -11.54 25.81
CA LYS A 10 -1.09 -10.07 25.94
C LYS A 10 -1.88 -9.37 24.83
N LEU A 11 -1.75 -9.82 23.57
CA LEU A 11 -2.49 -9.29 22.44
C LEU A 11 -3.99 -9.59 22.55
N GLY A 12 -4.34 -10.83 22.87
CA GLY A 12 -5.73 -11.21 23.10
C GLY A 12 -6.38 -10.38 24.21
N ARG A 13 -5.64 -10.07 25.28
CA ARG A 13 -6.10 -9.18 26.34
C ARG A 13 -6.26 -7.72 25.86
N LYS A 14 -5.32 -7.20 25.07
CA LYS A 14 -5.46 -5.86 24.46
C LYS A 14 -6.75 -5.77 23.64
N VAL A 15 -7.01 -6.77 22.78
CA VAL A 15 -8.24 -6.84 21.96
C VAL A 15 -9.49 -6.98 22.84
N ALA A 16 -9.45 -7.84 23.87
CA ALA A 16 -10.59 -8.08 24.76
C ALA A 16 -10.95 -6.85 25.62
N CYS A 17 -9.97 -6.01 25.94
CA CYS A 17 -10.16 -4.75 26.69
C CYS A 17 -10.46 -3.54 25.78
N SER A 18 -10.37 -3.70 24.47
CA SER A 18 -10.71 -2.67 23.48
C SER A 18 -12.16 -2.79 23.02
N ASP A 19 -12.66 -1.76 22.32
CA ASP A 19 -14.01 -1.78 21.74
C ASP A 19 -14.11 -2.55 20.41
N ILE A 20 -12.99 -3.06 19.89
CA ILE A 20 -12.92 -3.75 18.60
C ILE A 20 -13.94 -4.88 18.49
N LEU A 21 -14.07 -5.70 19.52
CA LEU A 21 -15.01 -6.83 19.52
C LEU A 21 -16.46 -6.41 19.44
N ASN A 22 -16.84 -5.35 20.15
CA ASN A 22 -18.19 -4.82 20.12
C ASN A 22 -18.52 -4.26 18.74
N ILE A 23 -17.57 -3.54 18.13
CA ILE A 23 -17.72 -2.96 16.79
C ILE A 23 -17.79 -4.08 15.73
N VAL A 24 -16.82 -4.99 15.71
CA VAL A 24 -16.77 -6.10 14.74
C VAL A 24 -17.97 -7.04 14.86
N SER A 25 -18.49 -7.26 16.08
CA SER A 25 -19.66 -8.14 16.29
C SER A 25 -20.96 -7.60 15.68
N LYS A 26 -21.05 -6.30 15.42
CA LYS A 26 -22.19 -5.69 14.72
C LYS A 26 -22.20 -6.00 13.22
N PHE A 27 -21.02 -6.14 12.62
CA PHE A 27 -20.86 -6.43 11.19
C PHE A 27 -20.83 -7.94 10.92
N LYS A 28 -20.30 -8.72 11.86
CA LYS A 28 -20.22 -10.17 11.75
C LYS A 28 -20.16 -10.81 13.13
N GLU A 29 -21.16 -11.63 13.44
CA GLU A 29 -21.18 -12.35 14.72
C GLU A 29 -19.98 -13.30 14.86
N PRO A 30 -19.09 -13.08 15.86
CA PRO A 30 -17.99 -14.00 16.10
C PRO A 30 -18.51 -15.35 16.64
N PRO A 31 -17.87 -16.46 16.27
CA PRO A 31 -18.21 -17.78 16.80
C PRO A 31 -18.23 -17.81 18.33
N LEU A 32 -19.12 -18.62 18.90
CA LEU A 32 -19.31 -18.71 20.34
C LEU A 32 -18.00 -18.98 21.11
N ALA A 33 -17.14 -19.83 20.57
CA ALA A 33 -15.84 -20.15 21.15
C ALA A 33 -14.93 -18.90 21.27
N ILE A 34 -14.97 -18.01 20.26
CA ILE A 34 -14.24 -16.75 20.27
C ILE A 34 -14.84 -15.79 21.31
N LYS A 35 -16.18 -15.69 21.38
CA LYS A 35 -16.87 -14.87 22.40
C LYS A 35 -16.47 -15.33 23.82
N ILE A 36 -16.44 -16.63 24.07
CA ILE A 36 -16.05 -17.20 25.38
C ILE A 36 -14.59 -16.91 25.69
N LEU A 37 -13.67 -17.16 24.74
CA LEU A 37 -12.24 -16.89 24.92
C LEU A 37 -11.98 -15.43 25.29
N PHE A 38 -12.59 -14.50 24.56
CA PHE A 38 -12.44 -13.08 24.85
C PHE A 38 -13.09 -12.65 26.17
N LYS A 39 -14.20 -13.29 26.56
CA LYS A 39 -14.82 -13.04 27.88
C LYS A 39 -13.88 -13.48 29.00
N ILE A 40 -13.18 -14.60 28.84
CA ILE A 40 -12.17 -15.07 29.79
C ILE A 40 -10.97 -14.10 29.85
N LEU A 41 -10.47 -13.66 28.69
CA LEU A 41 -9.35 -12.72 28.59
C LEU A 41 -9.69 -11.32 29.15
N SER A 42 -10.95 -10.88 29.06
CA SER A 42 -11.44 -9.60 29.58
C SER A 42 -11.72 -9.61 31.08
N PHE A 43 -11.77 -10.76 31.72
CA PHE A 43 -12.14 -10.93 33.15
C PHE A 43 -11.03 -10.49 34.14
N SER A 44 -9.98 -9.85 33.70
CA SER A 44 -8.89 -9.38 34.55
C SER A 44 -9.11 -7.93 34.98
N PHE A 45 -8.74 -7.61 36.22
CA PHE A 45 -8.87 -6.37 37.02
C PHE A 45 -8.40 -5.03 36.39
N SER A 46 -8.36 -4.89 35.08
CA SER A 46 -8.04 -3.59 34.46
C SER A 46 -9.31 -2.84 34.12
N PRO A 47 -9.39 -1.54 34.45
CA PRO A 47 -10.54 -0.72 34.09
C PRO A 47 -10.72 -0.74 32.56
N LYS A 48 -11.92 -1.10 32.11
CA LYS A 48 -12.32 -0.92 30.72
C LYS A 48 -12.14 0.55 30.38
N LYS A 49 -11.41 0.84 29.29
CA LYS A 49 -11.34 2.21 28.78
C LYS A 49 -12.77 2.72 28.59
N GLN A 50 -13.10 3.88 29.17
CA GLN A 50 -14.42 4.47 28.98
C GLN A 50 -14.67 4.65 27.49
N ILE A 51 -15.75 4.02 27.01
CA ILE A 51 -16.18 4.15 25.61
C ILE A 51 -16.77 5.54 25.47
N ASP A 52 -16.18 6.39 24.67
CA ASP A 52 -16.74 7.68 24.34
C ASP A 52 -17.94 7.48 23.40
N ALA A 53 -19.14 7.55 23.98
CA ALA A 53 -20.40 7.32 23.26
C ALA A 53 -20.67 8.38 22.17
N ASN A 54 -19.94 9.51 22.19
CA ASN A 54 -20.10 10.59 21.21
C ASN A 54 -19.30 10.37 19.93
N LYS A 55 -18.36 9.40 19.92
CA LYS A 55 -17.56 9.07 18.73
C LYS A 55 -18.27 8.06 17.82
N ASP A 56 -18.11 8.26 16.51
CA ASP A 56 -18.55 7.28 15.51
C ASP A 56 -17.82 5.94 15.69
N GLU A 57 -18.41 4.87 15.20
CA GLU A 57 -17.84 3.51 15.29
C GLU A 57 -16.47 3.39 14.60
N GLY A 58 -16.27 4.11 13.47
CA GLY A 58 -15.00 4.18 12.78
C GLY A 58 -13.91 4.83 13.62
N GLU A 59 -14.22 5.96 14.24
CA GLU A 59 -13.30 6.67 15.15
C GLU A 59 -12.93 5.81 16.36
N ARG A 60 -13.90 5.12 16.96
CA ARG A 60 -13.65 4.21 18.10
C ARG A 60 -12.80 3.02 17.73
N LEU A 61 -12.99 2.48 16.51
CA LEU A 61 -12.16 1.40 15.97
C LEU A 61 -10.74 1.88 15.74
N SER A 62 -10.55 3.04 15.12
CA SER A 62 -9.25 3.67 14.92
C SER A 62 -8.53 3.92 16.25
N ASP A 63 -9.19 4.57 17.20
CA ASP A 63 -8.64 4.80 18.54
C ASP A 63 -8.20 3.51 19.25
N SER A 64 -8.98 2.44 19.06
CA SER A 64 -8.68 1.14 19.65
C SER A 64 -7.43 0.53 19.01
N LEU A 65 -7.32 0.54 17.69
CA LEU A 65 -6.15 0.02 16.96
C LEU A 65 -4.90 0.85 17.27
N GLU A 66 -4.98 2.17 17.27
CA GLU A 66 -3.90 3.08 17.63
C GLU A 66 -3.38 2.81 19.05
N SER A 67 -4.29 2.61 20.01
CA SER A 67 -3.92 2.30 21.40
C SER A 67 -3.21 0.95 21.58
N MET A 68 -3.35 0.06 20.62
CA MET A 68 -2.72 -1.27 20.61
C MET A 68 -1.31 -1.25 20.03
N GLY A 69 -0.94 -0.20 19.32
CA GLY A 69 0.40 0.03 18.80
C GLY A 69 0.55 -0.27 17.31
N THR A 70 1.79 -0.10 16.81
CA THR A 70 2.15 -0.11 15.39
C THR A 70 1.64 -1.32 14.62
N THR A 71 1.77 -2.53 15.15
CA THR A 71 1.33 -3.76 14.46
C THR A 71 -0.16 -3.75 14.16
N PHE A 72 -0.97 -3.21 15.07
CA PHE A 72 -2.42 -3.13 14.89
C PHE A 72 -2.84 -1.98 13.99
N ILE A 73 -2.09 -0.87 13.98
CA ILE A 73 -2.26 0.20 13.00
C ILE A 73 -2.01 -0.36 11.59
N LYS A 74 -0.88 -1.04 11.38
CA LYS A 74 -0.55 -1.66 10.08
C LYS A 74 -1.55 -2.75 9.68
N LEU A 75 -2.01 -3.57 10.62
CA LEU A 75 -3.08 -4.54 10.38
C LEU A 75 -4.38 -3.85 9.94
N GLY A 76 -4.78 -2.77 10.61
CA GLY A 76 -5.97 -2.00 10.25
C GLY A 76 -5.84 -1.34 8.88
N GLN A 77 -4.71 -0.71 8.57
CA GLN A 77 -4.41 -0.13 7.26
C GLN A 77 -4.44 -1.19 6.15
N PHE A 78 -3.84 -2.34 6.40
CA PHE A 78 -3.86 -3.46 5.45
C PHE A 78 -5.28 -3.99 5.24
N LEU A 79 -6.06 -4.18 6.30
CA LEU A 79 -7.44 -4.64 6.21
C LEU A 79 -8.35 -3.62 5.51
N ALA A 80 -8.08 -2.31 5.64
CA ALA A 80 -8.77 -1.26 4.89
C ALA A 80 -8.66 -1.45 3.35
N THR A 81 -7.59 -2.09 2.88
CA THR A 81 -7.40 -2.41 1.46
C THR A 81 -8.05 -3.74 1.04
N ARG A 82 -8.67 -4.47 1.96
CA ARG A 82 -9.19 -5.83 1.77
C ARG A 82 -10.67 -5.97 2.15
N PRO A 83 -11.58 -5.27 1.45
CA PRO A 83 -13.03 -5.37 1.69
C PRO A 83 -13.57 -6.80 1.50
N ASP A 84 -12.88 -7.63 0.72
CA ASP A 84 -13.18 -9.05 0.55
C ASP A 84 -13.08 -9.86 1.86
N ILE A 85 -12.28 -9.40 2.83
CA ILE A 85 -12.09 -10.07 4.14
C ILE A 85 -13.06 -9.51 5.18
N ILE A 86 -13.12 -8.20 5.33
CA ILE A 86 -13.83 -7.53 6.42
C ILE A 86 -15.17 -6.91 6.02
N GLY A 87 -15.46 -6.84 4.73
CA GLY A 87 -16.63 -6.16 4.17
C GLY A 87 -16.38 -4.67 3.89
N GLU A 88 -17.15 -4.11 2.95
CA GLU A 88 -16.97 -2.72 2.49
C GLU A 88 -17.15 -1.67 3.61
N GLU A 89 -18.14 -1.86 4.47
CA GLU A 89 -18.48 -0.88 5.50
C GLU A 89 -17.37 -0.74 6.53
N LEU A 90 -16.80 -1.87 6.98
CA LEU A 90 -15.69 -1.84 7.94
C LEU A 90 -14.39 -1.39 7.28
N SER A 91 -14.14 -1.76 6.03
CA SER A 91 -13.01 -1.29 5.23
C SER A 91 -13.00 0.23 5.14
N LYS A 92 -14.15 0.84 4.80
CA LYS A 92 -14.31 2.28 4.72
C LYS A 92 -14.04 3.02 6.04
N LYS A 93 -14.45 2.41 7.17
CA LYS A 93 -14.20 2.99 8.50
C LYS A 93 -12.72 2.96 8.87
N LEU A 94 -11.97 1.97 8.37
CA LEU A 94 -10.52 1.84 8.58
C LEU A 94 -9.68 2.72 7.62
N GLU A 95 -10.24 3.23 6.53
CA GLU A 95 -9.52 4.13 5.61
C GLU A 95 -8.99 5.41 6.29
N ASN A 96 -9.67 5.85 7.33
CA ASN A 96 -9.31 7.05 8.10
C ASN A 96 -8.32 6.77 9.24
N LEU A 97 -7.84 5.53 9.37
CA LEU A 97 -6.88 5.16 10.42
C LEU A 97 -5.59 5.97 10.28
N GLN A 98 -5.35 6.85 11.26
CA GLN A 98 -4.21 7.75 11.23
C GLN A 98 -2.92 7.02 11.62
N ASP A 99 -1.86 7.35 10.92
CA ASP A 99 -0.52 6.81 11.16
C ASP A 99 0.27 7.69 12.13
N LYS A 100 -0.37 8.08 13.26
CA LYS A 100 0.20 8.99 14.25
C LYS A 100 0.42 8.32 15.58
N LEU A 101 1.68 8.17 15.96
CA LEU A 101 2.05 7.77 17.31
C LEU A 101 2.94 8.84 17.95
N PRO A 102 2.94 8.97 19.29
CA PRO A 102 3.85 9.88 19.97
C PRO A 102 5.30 9.65 19.53
N PRO A 103 6.09 10.72 19.34
CA PRO A 103 7.49 10.58 18.96
C PRO A 103 8.30 9.91 20.08
N PHE A 104 9.39 9.22 19.69
CA PHE A 104 10.41 8.77 20.64
C PHE A 104 11.45 9.86 20.85
N SER A 105 12.22 9.78 21.93
CA SER A 105 13.12 10.85 22.36
C SER A 105 14.26 11.11 21.36
N LEU A 106 14.68 12.38 21.28
CA LEU A 106 15.84 12.81 20.49
C LEU A 106 17.12 12.02 20.86
N LEU A 107 17.26 11.64 22.14
CA LEU A 107 18.39 10.83 22.58
C LEU A 107 18.42 9.46 21.90
N GLN A 108 17.27 8.78 21.82
CA GLN A 108 17.14 7.51 21.12
C GLN A 108 17.38 7.67 19.60
N ALA A 109 16.91 8.78 19.01
CA ALA A 109 17.17 9.09 17.60
C ALA A 109 18.69 9.19 17.32
N LYS A 110 19.40 9.94 18.14
CA LYS A 110 20.86 10.08 18.06
C LYS A 110 21.59 8.75 18.21
N GLU A 111 21.15 7.91 19.13
CA GLU A 111 21.71 6.59 19.35
C GLU A 111 21.53 5.67 18.13
N ILE A 112 20.33 5.67 17.52
CA ILE A 112 20.06 4.89 16.30
C ILE A 112 20.93 5.38 15.15
N ILE A 113 20.99 6.69 14.89
CA ILE A 113 21.81 7.26 13.82
C ILE A 113 23.27 6.84 14.01
N LYS A 114 23.79 7.01 15.23
CA LYS A 114 25.18 6.68 15.55
C LYS A 114 25.51 5.21 15.36
N ASN A 115 24.62 4.33 15.81
CA ASN A 115 24.80 2.88 15.69
C ASN A 115 24.73 2.40 14.23
N ASP A 116 23.86 3.00 13.42
CA ASP A 116 23.60 2.59 12.05
C ASP A 116 24.60 3.19 11.03
N LEU A 117 24.93 4.47 11.18
CA LEU A 117 25.80 5.19 10.23
C LEU A 117 27.28 5.23 10.67
N GLY A 118 27.56 4.88 11.93
CA GLY A 118 28.91 5.00 12.52
C GLY A 118 29.23 6.42 12.99
N ASN A 119 30.36 6.56 13.71
CA ASN A 119 30.73 7.83 14.34
C ASN A 119 31.04 8.93 13.31
N GLU A 120 31.74 8.60 12.23
CA GLU A 120 32.18 9.59 11.21
C GLU A 120 30.97 10.28 10.56
N SER A 121 29.99 9.50 10.08
CA SER A 121 28.77 10.06 9.48
C SER A 121 27.92 10.79 10.52
N TYR A 122 27.81 10.24 11.75
CA TYR A 122 27.07 10.89 12.82
C TYR A 122 27.65 12.24 13.22
N ASP A 123 28.99 12.35 13.37
CA ASP A 123 29.67 13.59 13.78
C ASP A 123 29.57 14.69 12.70
N SER A 124 29.31 14.32 11.46
CA SER A 124 29.08 15.25 10.35
C SER A 124 27.64 15.77 10.25
N ILE A 125 26.69 15.20 11.04
CA ILE A 125 25.32 15.69 11.13
C ILE A 125 25.24 16.81 12.17
N ILE A 126 24.78 17.97 11.74
CA ILE A 126 24.74 19.18 12.55
C ILE A 126 23.27 19.58 12.79
N ASN A 127 22.99 20.18 13.93
CA ASN A 127 21.69 20.79 14.26
C ASN A 127 20.49 19.82 14.13
N LEU A 128 20.65 18.56 14.57
CA LEU A 128 19.53 17.62 14.59
C LEU A 128 18.40 18.14 15.48
N SER A 129 17.25 18.44 14.89
CA SER A 129 16.09 19.01 15.56
C SER A 129 15.33 18.00 16.44
N GLU A 130 14.39 18.46 17.25
CA GLU A 130 13.30 17.63 17.74
C GLU A 130 12.50 17.08 16.53
N PRO A 131 11.73 15.98 16.69
CA PRO A 131 10.98 15.38 15.59
C PRO A 131 9.94 16.37 15.01
N VAL A 132 10.00 16.59 13.69
CA VAL A 132 9.07 17.45 12.96
C VAL A 132 7.81 16.71 12.53
N ALA A 133 7.92 15.38 12.40
CA ALA A 133 6.80 14.48 12.11
C ALA A 133 7.04 13.12 12.75
N ALA A 134 5.96 12.43 13.13
CA ALA A 134 6.03 11.08 13.68
C ALA A 134 4.89 10.24 13.11
N ALA A 135 5.26 9.08 12.52
CA ALA A 135 4.37 8.07 11.97
C ALA A 135 4.36 6.81 12.84
N SER A 136 3.66 5.76 12.41
CA SER A 136 3.59 4.49 13.16
C SER A 136 4.92 3.78 13.27
N ILE A 137 5.72 3.77 12.20
CA ILE A 137 7.00 3.02 12.14
C ILE A 137 8.23 3.89 12.23
N ALA A 138 8.14 5.21 11.96
CA ALA A 138 9.27 6.12 11.86
C ALA A 138 8.95 7.51 12.38
N GLN A 139 9.96 8.32 12.57
CA GLN A 139 9.83 9.78 12.75
C GLN A 139 10.86 10.51 11.91
N VAL A 140 10.61 11.80 11.65
CA VAL A 140 11.45 12.66 10.81
C VAL A 140 11.99 13.81 11.62
N HIS A 141 13.28 14.09 11.43
CA HIS A 141 13.99 15.22 12.03
C HIS A 141 14.56 16.10 10.93
N LYS A 142 14.62 17.40 11.16
CA LYS A 142 15.42 18.32 10.34
C LYS A 142 16.85 18.31 10.88
N ALA A 143 17.83 18.34 9.97
CA ALA A 143 19.25 18.44 10.31
C ALA A 143 20.01 19.15 9.18
N GLN A 144 21.30 19.30 9.36
CA GLN A 144 22.23 19.78 8.34
C GLN A 144 23.36 18.76 8.16
N ILE A 145 23.79 18.58 6.91
CA ILE A 145 24.96 17.76 6.56
C ILE A 145 25.92 18.56 5.70
N ASN A 146 27.19 18.17 5.71
CA ASN A 146 28.18 18.75 4.80
C ASN A 146 28.23 17.89 3.51
N ASP A 147 27.68 18.43 2.41
CA ASP A 147 27.76 17.81 1.09
C ASP A 147 28.82 18.55 0.26
N ASN A 148 30.03 17.99 0.17
CA ASN A 148 31.16 18.55 -0.58
C ASN A 148 31.54 19.99 -0.19
N GLY A 149 31.54 20.30 1.10
CA GLY A 149 31.88 21.62 1.63
C GLY A 149 30.73 22.61 1.70
N VAL A 150 29.53 22.23 1.29
CA VAL A 150 28.31 23.03 1.37
C VAL A 150 27.37 22.42 2.42
N LEU A 151 26.94 23.24 3.38
CA LEU A 151 25.91 22.85 4.33
C LEU A 151 24.56 22.73 3.63
N LYS A 152 23.94 21.57 3.75
CA LYS A 152 22.62 21.27 3.18
C LYS A 152 21.63 20.94 4.29
N ASP A 153 20.47 21.56 4.24
CA ASP A 153 19.34 21.16 5.08
C ASP A 153 18.79 19.82 4.57
N VAL A 154 18.58 18.88 5.50
CA VAL A 154 18.11 17.53 5.21
C VAL A 154 17.00 17.11 6.15
N ALA A 155 16.15 16.20 5.66
CA ALA A 155 15.23 15.43 6.46
C ALA A 155 15.85 14.07 6.77
N ILE A 156 15.89 13.68 8.04
CA ILE A 156 16.37 12.38 8.49
C ILE A 156 15.18 11.59 9.02
N LYS A 157 14.74 10.58 8.27
CA LYS A 157 13.71 9.62 8.65
C LYS A 157 14.36 8.47 9.41
N ILE A 158 13.84 8.15 10.60
CA ILE A 158 14.44 7.18 11.52
C ILE A 158 13.37 6.20 11.96
N LEU A 159 13.60 4.91 11.79
CA LEU A 159 12.70 3.86 12.30
C LEU A 159 12.64 3.88 13.82
N ARG A 160 11.48 3.56 14.38
CA ARG A 160 11.30 3.43 15.83
C ARG A 160 12.21 2.35 16.41
N PRO A 161 12.74 2.56 17.62
CA PRO A 161 13.63 1.60 18.23
C PRO A 161 12.97 0.24 18.39
N ASN A 162 13.69 -0.82 18.02
CA ASN A 162 13.24 -2.22 18.09
C ASN A 162 11.94 -2.55 17.32
N ILE A 163 11.49 -1.68 16.40
CA ILE A 163 10.19 -1.85 15.72
C ILE A 163 10.10 -3.19 14.98
N LYS A 164 11.14 -3.62 14.27
CA LYS A 164 11.20 -4.91 13.57
C LYS A 164 10.99 -6.09 14.50
N LYS A 165 11.65 -6.05 15.66
CA LYS A 165 11.55 -7.12 16.65
C LYS A 165 10.14 -7.20 17.23
N ILE A 166 9.59 -6.05 17.63
CA ILE A 166 8.23 -5.95 18.19
C ILE A 166 7.22 -6.45 17.17
N PHE A 167 7.28 -5.94 15.94
CA PHE A 167 6.38 -6.32 14.87
C PHE A 167 6.44 -7.82 14.57
N ASN A 168 7.65 -8.38 14.38
CA ASN A 168 7.79 -9.79 14.07
C ASN A 168 7.31 -10.70 15.21
N GLU A 169 7.53 -10.32 16.47
CA GLU A 169 7.01 -11.06 17.62
C GLU A 169 5.47 -11.00 17.68
N GLU A 170 4.87 -9.85 17.44
CA GLU A 170 3.42 -9.67 17.47
C GLU A 170 2.73 -10.33 16.26
N ILE A 171 3.28 -10.15 15.06
CA ILE A 171 2.71 -10.75 13.84
C ILE A 171 2.80 -12.28 13.85
N ASP A 172 3.86 -12.85 14.41
CA ASP A 172 3.98 -14.30 14.61
C ASP A 172 2.89 -14.84 15.56
N ALA A 173 2.52 -14.06 16.58
CA ALA A 173 1.41 -14.40 17.47
C ALA A 173 0.05 -14.29 16.76
N ILE A 174 -0.16 -13.24 15.96
CA ILE A 174 -1.35 -13.07 15.11
C ILE A 174 -1.45 -14.21 14.07
N MET A 175 -0.32 -14.61 13.48
CA MET A 175 -0.24 -15.74 12.56
C MET A 175 -0.70 -17.05 13.22
N LEU A 176 -0.22 -17.31 14.44
CA LEU A 176 -0.67 -18.46 15.21
C LEU A 176 -2.18 -18.42 15.49
N PHE A 177 -2.71 -17.24 15.83
CA PHE A 177 -4.15 -17.06 16.04
C PHE A 177 -4.95 -17.29 14.75
N ALA A 178 -4.51 -16.75 13.62
CA ALA A 178 -5.11 -16.99 12.31
C ALA A 178 -5.14 -18.51 11.97
N PHE A 179 -4.03 -19.20 12.21
CA PHE A 179 -3.94 -20.66 12.02
C PHE A 179 -4.91 -21.45 12.90
N LEU A 180 -5.06 -21.07 14.16
CA LEU A 180 -6.01 -21.69 15.07
C LEU A 180 -7.46 -21.47 14.59
N ILE A 181 -7.80 -20.24 14.20
CA ILE A 181 -9.13 -19.92 13.64
C ILE A 181 -9.43 -20.78 12.41
N GLU A 182 -8.53 -20.85 11.44
CA GLU A 182 -8.72 -21.67 10.23
C GLU A 182 -8.83 -23.17 10.54
N SER A 183 -8.10 -23.64 11.56
CA SER A 183 -8.11 -25.04 11.94
C SER A 183 -9.42 -25.47 12.60
N PHE A 184 -10.02 -24.61 13.43
CA PHE A 184 -11.21 -24.95 14.21
C PHE A 184 -12.52 -24.45 13.58
N ILE A 185 -12.48 -23.42 12.74
CA ILE A 185 -13.68 -22.81 12.17
C ILE A 185 -13.70 -23.01 10.66
N LYS A 186 -14.35 -24.07 10.19
CA LYS A 186 -14.39 -24.44 8.75
C LYS A 186 -14.83 -23.30 7.82
N LYS A 187 -15.75 -22.42 8.28
CA LYS A 187 -16.27 -21.29 7.49
C LYS A 187 -15.20 -20.22 7.19
N THR A 188 -14.14 -20.13 8.01
CA THR A 188 -13.08 -19.13 7.84
C THR A 188 -11.97 -19.58 6.88
N LYS A 189 -11.90 -20.86 6.52
CA LYS A 189 -10.89 -21.37 5.59
C LYS A 189 -10.88 -20.65 4.24
N ARG A 190 -12.06 -20.24 3.75
CA ARG A 190 -12.17 -19.49 2.50
C ARG A 190 -11.48 -18.11 2.56
N LEU A 191 -11.32 -17.53 3.76
CA LEU A 191 -10.71 -16.21 3.98
C LEU A 191 -9.19 -16.27 3.95
N LYS A 192 -8.60 -17.49 4.04
CA LYS A 192 -7.15 -17.71 3.98
C LYS A 192 -6.38 -16.76 4.94
N LEU A 193 -6.84 -16.70 6.20
CA LEU A 193 -6.33 -15.73 7.18
C LEU A 193 -4.81 -15.85 7.40
N VAL A 194 -4.28 -17.08 7.36
CA VAL A 194 -2.83 -17.31 7.48
C VAL A 194 -2.08 -16.68 6.31
N GLU A 195 -2.58 -16.83 5.08
CA GLU A 195 -1.99 -16.20 3.88
C GLU A 195 -2.08 -14.67 3.95
N VAL A 196 -3.19 -14.14 4.47
CA VAL A 196 -3.42 -12.71 4.68
C VAL A 196 -2.42 -12.13 5.68
N VAL A 197 -2.22 -12.78 6.83
CA VAL A 197 -1.25 -12.32 7.85
C VAL A 197 0.19 -12.49 7.35
N PHE A 198 0.47 -13.54 6.57
CA PHE A 198 1.77 -13.71 5.94
C PHE A 198 2.08 -12.57 4.95
N LEU A 199 1.12 -12.20 4.10
CA LEU A 199 1.28 -11.09 3.17
C LEU A 199 1.50 -9.75 3.90
N LEU A 200 0.76 -9.50 4.98
CA LEU A 200 0.99 -8.33 5.84
C LEU A 200 2.43 -8.32 6.39
N LYS A 201 2.92 -9.48 6.85
CA LYS A 201 4.28 -9.62 7.36
C LYS A 201 5.33 -9.25 6.31
N GLU A 202 5.18 -9.78 5.10
CA GLU A 202 6.10 -9.52 3.99
C GLU A 202 6.11 -8.02 3.61
N ILE A 203 4.94 -7.43 3.41
CA ILE A 203 4.81 -6.01 3.04
C ILE A 203 5.43 -5.11 4.13
N THR A 204 5.07 -5.34 5.40
CA THR A 204 5.56 -4.49 6.50
C THR A 204 7.06 -4.67 6.74
N ASN A 205 7.62 -5.86 6.53
CA ASN A 205 9.06 -6.06 6.62
C ASN A 205 9.84 -5.27 5.55
N LEU A 206 9.28 -5.13 4.35
CA LEU A 206 9.86 -4.26 3.31
C LEU A 206 9.80 -2.78 3.73
N GLU A 207 8.69 -2.32 4.29
CA GLU A 207 8.54 -0.95 4.79
C GLU A 207 9.51 -0.63 5.94
N MET A 208 9.93 -1.64 6.71
CA MET A 208 10.88 -1.49 7.83
C MET A 208 12.36 -1.59 7.40
N ASP A 209 12.65 -1.44 6.13
CA ASP A 209 14.02 -1.25 5.62
C ASP A 209 14.03 0.00 4.73
N LEU A 210 14.44 1.12 5.31
CA LEU A 210 14.41 2.43 4.64
C LEU A 210 15.29 2.52 3.39
N ARG A 211 16.18 1.54 3.15
CA ARG A 211 16.95 1.46 1.90
C ARG A 211 16.05 1.18 0.69
N PHE A 212 14.95 0.43 0.87
CA PHE A 212 13.99 0.21 -0.22
C PHE A 212 13.21 1.48 -0.56
N GLU A 213 12.82 2.26 0.44
CA GLU A 213 12.17 3.56 0.22
C GLU A 213 13.13 4.54 -0.44
N ALA A 214 14.39 4.61 0.02
CA ALA A 214 15.43 5.43 -0.59
C ALA A 214 15.71 5.03 -2.05
N ALA A 215 15.78 3.73 -2.35
CA ALA A 215 15.96 3.23 -3.71
C ALA A 215 14.77 3.57 -4.61
N ALA A 216 13.54 3.46 -4.08
CA ALA A 216 12.34 3.85 -4.81
C ALA A 216 12.30 5.36 -5.11
N ALA A 217 12.67 6.21 -4.15
CA ALA A 217 12.80 7.65 -4.35
C ALA A 217 13.84 7.97 -5.43
N ASN A 218 15.01 7.31 -5.40
CA ASN A 218 16.07 7.52 -6.39
C ASN A 218 15.64 7.10 -7.80
N GLU A 219 15.00 5.92 -7.96
CA GLU A 219 14.45 5.48 -9.25
C GLU A 219 13.38 6.46 -9.76
N TYR A 220 12.53 6.95 -8.87
CA TYR A 220 11.50 7.93 -9.22
C TYR A 220 12.11 9.25 -9.68
N ALA A 221 13.18 9.73 -9.00
CA ALA A 221 13.93 10.91 -9.40
C ALA A 221 14.58 10.75 -10.80
N GLU A 222 15.14 9.56 -11.09
CA GLU A 222 15.73 9.27 -12.40
C GLU A 222 14.68 9.29 -13.52
N ASN A 223 13.50 8.69 -13.29
CA ASN A 223 12.42 8.65 -14.25
C ASN A 223 11.83 10.04 -14.53
N THR A 224 11.77 10.89 -13.52
CA THR A 224 11.08 12.20 -13.57
C THR A 224 12.02 13.40 -13.74
N LYS A 225 13.33 13.19 -13.91
CA LYS A 225 14.36 14.25 -13.97
C LYS A 225 14.12 15.35 -15.00
N ASN A 226 13.36 15.04 -16.08
CA ASN A 226 13.06 15.98 -17.16
C ASN A 226 11.62 16.52 -17.07
N ASP A 227 10.86 16.18 -16.03
CA ASP A 227 9.48 16.64 -15.90
C ASP A 227 9.45 18.04 -15.30
N VAL A 228 8.90 18.98 -16.08
CA VAL A 228 8.80 20.39 -15.67
C VAL A 228 7.76 20.52 -14.53
N GLY A 229 8.10 21.28 -13.50
CA GLY A 229 7.19 21.51 -12.37
C GLY A 229 7.09 20.33 -11.38
N PHE A 230 8.01 19.37 -11.48
CA PHE A 230 8.06 18.21 -10.60
C PHE A 230 9.50 17.88 -10.21
N ARG A 231 9.77 17.61 -8.95
CA ARG A 231 11.04 17.07 -8.50
C ARG A 231 10.90 16.10 -7.33
N VAL A 232 11.87 15.22 -7.21
CA VAL A 232 12.02 14.30 -6.09
C VAL A 232 13.21 14.75 -5.24
N PRO A 233 13.10 14.77 -3.90
CA PRO A 233 14.23 15.11 -3.03
C PRO A 233 15.41 14.16 -3.24
N LYS A 234 16.64 14.70 -3.27
CA LYS A 234 17.86 13.92 -3.42
C LYS A 234 18.06 13.03 -2.18
N ILE A 235 18.42 11.76 -2.41
CA ILE A 235 18.80 10.83 -1.35
C ILE A 235 20.31 10.92 -1.08
N TYR A 236 20.69 10.96 0.19
CA TYR A 236 22.08 10.96 0.64
C TYR A 236 22.47 9.57 1.13
N TRP A 237 22.99 8.74 0.23
CA TRP A 237 23.31 7.33 0.49
C TRP A 237 24.34 7.11 1.60
N ASN A 238 25.31 8.03 1.76
CA ASN A 238 26.29 7.97 2.85
C ASN A 238 25.65 8.18 4.24
N TYR A 239 24.43 8.69 4.27
CA TYR A 239 23.61 8.91 5.47
C TYR A 239 22.32 8.08 5.46
N THR A 240 22.33 6.96 4.71
CA THR A 240 21.18 6.07 4.58
C THR A 240 21.57 4.64 4.91
N SER A 241 20.81 4.00 5.79
CA SER A 241 20.96 2.64 6.26
C SER A 241 19.60 1.94 6.31
N GLU A 242 19.56 0.74 6.90
CA GLU A 242 18.31 0.02 7.14
C GLU A 242 17.32 0.79 8.02
N ASN A 243 17.80 1.50 9.06
CA ASN A 243 16.95 2.20 10.02
C ASN A 243 16.95 3.73 9.86
N VAL A 244 17.78 4.28 8.98
CA VAL A 244 17.95 5.71 8.77
C VAL A 244 17.92 6.03 7.29
N MET A 245 17.11 7.00 6.85
CA MET A 245 17.10 7.52 5.49
C MET A 245 17.24 9.03 5.52
N THR A 246 18.16 9.57 4.74
CA THR A 246 18.42 11.00 4.65
C THR A 246 18.15 11.51 3.24
N LEU A 247 17.32 12.55 3.15
CA LEU A 247 16.94 13.19 1.90
C LEU A 247 16.95 14.71 2.04
N ASP A 248 16.93 15.44 0.91
CA ASP A 248 16.82 16.91 0.93
C ASP A 248 15.66 17.35 1.81
N TRP A 249 15.88 18.40 2.60
CA TRP A 249 14.79 19.11 3.23
C TRP A 249 13.99 19.87 2.17
N VAL A 250 12.68 19.66 2.16
CA VAL A 250 11.78 20.39 1.26
C VAL A 250 11.32 21.66 1.95
N ASP A 251 11.85 22.78 1.49
CA ASP A 251 11.41 24.11 1.92
C ASP A 251 10.23 24.53 1.03
N GLY A 252 9.02 24.36 1.53
CA GLY A 252 7.80 24.55 0.75
C GLY A 252 6.55 24.51 1.61
N ILE A 253 5.40 24.65 0.96
CA ILE A 253 4.08 24.63 1.57
C ILE A 253 3.42 23.28 1.32
N SER A 254 2.90 22.64 2.37
CA SER A 254 2.08 21.45 2.19
C SER A 254 0.82 21.79 1.39
N ILE A 255 0.47 20.91 0.46
CA ILE A 255 -0.75 21.08 -0.35
C ILE A 255 -2.04 21.11 0.48
N ARG A 256 -1.97 20.72 1.77
CA ARG A 256 -3.06 20.89 2.75
C ARG A 256 -3.40 22.36 2.99
N GLU A 257 -2.39 23.21 2.92
CA GLU A 257 -2.44 24.63 3.29
C GLU A 257 -2.83 25.48 2.07
N THR A 258 -3.99 25.15 1.48
CA THR A 258 -4.47 25.77 0.23
C THR A 258 -4.55 27.30 0.30
N GLU A 259 -4.91 27.87 1.46
CA GLU A 259 -4.98 29.32 1.64
C GLU A 259 -3.58 29.95 1.67
N GLU A 260 -2.58 29.28 2.26
CA GLU A 260 -1.20 29.74 2.23
C GLU A 260 -0.62 29.73 0.80
N LEU A 261 -0.95 28.69 0.00
CA LEU A 261 -0.59 28.65 -1.42
C LEU A 261 -1.16 29.85 -2.19
N LYS A 262 -2.42 30.22 -1.94
CA LYS A 262 -3.05 31.39 -2.55
C LYS A 262 -2.43 32.70 -2.08
N ASN A 263 -2.13 32.82 -0.78
CA ASN A 263 -1.50 34.00 -0.20
C ASN A 263 -0.12 34.28 -0.80
N ARG A 264 0.62 33.23 -1.20
CA ARG A 264 1.89 33.34 -1.92
C ARG A 264 1.75 33.39 -3.44
N GLU A 265 0.54 33.64 -3.92
CA GLU A 265 0.22 33.85 -5.35
C GLU A 265 0.54 32.64 -6.24
N PHE A 266 0.60 31.42 -5.69
CA PHE A 266 0.72 30.21 -6.49
C PHE A 266 -0.55 29.96 -7.30
N ASN A 267 -0.38 29.58 -8.56
CA ASN A 267 -1.49 29.21 -9.43
C ASN A 267 -2.04 27.81 -9.06
N THR A 268 -3.01 27.78 -8.15
CA THR A 268 -3.61 26.52 -7.67
C THR A 268 -4.34 25.73 -8.75
N GLU A 269 -4.85 26.38 -9.80
CA GLU A 269 -5.46 25.69 -10.96
C GLU A 269 -4.38 24.91 -11.73
N LYS A 270 -3.26 25.54 -12.02
CA LYS A 270 -2.13 24.91 -12.70
C LYS A 270 -1.57 23.75 -11.89
N ILE A 271 -1.39 23.92 -10.57
CA ILE A 271 -0.92 22.87 -9.68
C ILE A 271 -1.89 21.68 -9.70
N ALA A 272 -3.21 21.93 -9.67
CA ALA A 272 -4.21 20.87 -9.74
C ALA A 272 -4.13 20.05 -11.05
N GLU A 273 -3.91 20.73 -12.18
CA GLU A 273 -3.70 20.07 -13.47
C GLU A 273 -2.40 19.28 -13.49
N ASP A 274 -1.29 19.87 -13.02
CA ASP A 274 0.02 19.26 -13.03
C ASP A 274 0.11 18.01 -12.15
N ILE A 275 -0.58 17.98 -11.01
CA ILE A 275 -0.67 16.79 -10.15
C ILE A 275 -1.29 15.62 -10.92
N ILE A 276 -2.43 15.83 -11.58
CA ILE A 276 -3.11 14.79 -12.36
C ILE A 276 -2.24 14.33 -13.53
N GLN A 277 -1.69 15.30 -14.29
CA GLN A 277 -0.91 14.99 -15.49
C GLN A 277 0.40 14.28 -15.16
N ASN A 278 1.11 14.70 -14.09
CA ASN A 278 2.32 14.03 -13.65
C ASN A 278 2.04 12.61 -13.17
N PHE A 279 1.02 12.42 -12.33
CA PHE A 279 0.62 11.09 -11.89
C PHE A 279 0.36 10.14 -13.06
N LEU A 280 -0.43 10.56 -14.04
CA LEU A 280 -0.75 9.74 -15.20
C LEU A 280 0.46 9.52 -16.11
N ARG A 281 1.29 10.55 -16.31
CA ARG A 281 2.54 10.43 -17.09
C ARG A 281 3.45 9.38 -16.48
N HIS A 282 3.68 9.43 -15.17
CA HIS A 282 4.50 8.44 -14.47
C HIS A 282 3.90 7.04 -14.55
N ALA A 283 2.57 6.89 -14.46
CA ALA A 283 1.92 5.59 -14.59
C ALA A 283 2.03 5.01 -16.01
N VAL A 284 1.73 5.80 -17.06
CA VAL A 284 1.68 5.26 -18.43
C VAL A 284 3.02 5.30 -19.16
N ARG A 285 3.86 6.34 -18.93
CA ARG A 285 5.18 6.46 -19.55
C ARG A 285 6.19 5.55 -18.84
N ASP A 286 6.35 5.74 -17.54
CA ASP A 286 7.40 5.08 -16.76
C ASP A 286 6.95 3.71 -16.24
N GLY A 287 5.66 3.55 -15.97
CA GLY A 287 5.12 2.38 -15.29
C GLY A 287 5.56 2.31 -13.83
N PHE A 288 6.05 3.42 -13.29
CA PHE A 288 6.47 3.56 -11.91
C PHE A 288 5.89 4.86 -11.37
N PHE A 289 4.99 4.76 -10.41
CA PHE A 289 4.22 5.90 -9.91
C PHE A 289 4.07 5.87 -8.40
N HIS A 290 3.91 7.04 -7.82
CA HIS A 290 3.63 7.20 -6.40
C HIS A 290 2.19 6.74 -6.11
N ALA A 291 2.03 5.74 -5.26
CA ALA A 291 0.74 5.12 -5.00
C ALA A 291 0.04 5.64 -3.73
N ASP A 292 0.62 6.64 -3.07
CA ASP A 292 0.07 7.27 -1.86
C ASP A 292 0.16 8.80 -1.92
N MET A 293 -0.43 9.41 -2.96
CA MET A 293 -0.41 10.85 -3.21
C MET A 293 -1.45 11.61 -2.37
N HIS A 294 -1.50 11.33 -1.07
CA HIS A 294 -2.37 12.11 -0.20
C HIS A 294 -1.78 13.49 0.13
N GLN A 295 -2.63 14.41 0.58
CA GLN A 295 -2.27 15.81 0.84
C GLN A 295 -1.09 16.00 1.81
N GLY A 296 -0.78 15.02 2.66
CA GLY A 296 0.32 15.06 3.61
C GLY A 296 1.68 14.76 3.00
N ASN A 297 1.69 14.10 1.83
CA ASN A 297 2.90 13.65 1.17
C ASN A 297 3.33 14.54 0.01
N ILE A 298 2.61 15.65 -0.25
CA ILE A 298 2.89 16.55 -1.38
C ILE A 298 3.15 17.95 -0.85
N PHE A 299 4.28 18.52 -1.26
CA PHE A 299 4.65 19.91 -1.02
C PHE A 299 4.79 20.67 -2.33
N ILE A 300 4.59 21.97 -2.28
CA ILE A 300 4.92 22.90 -3.33
C ILE A 300 6.10 23.71 -2.82
N ASP A 301 7.24 23.61 -3.51
CA ASP A 301 8.44 24.35 -3.11
C ASP A 301 8.37 25.82 -3.55
N ASN A 302 9.40 26.59 -3.19
CA ASN A 302 9.45 28.03 -3.47
C ASN A 302 9.49 28.36 -4.97
N ASP A 303 9.89 27.40 -5.82
CA ASP A 303 9.89 27.52 -7.29
C ASP A 303 8.56 27.06 -7.91
N GLY A 304 7.58 26.64 -7.10
CA GLY A 304 6.27 26.16 -7.54
C GLY A 304 6.29 24.71 -8.04
N GLN A 305 7.34 23.94 -7.75
CA GLN A 305 7.44 22.55 -8.15
C GLN A 305 6.68 21.64 -7.18
N ILE A 306 6.06 20.61 -7.71
CA ILE A 306 5.40 19.56 -6.93
C ILE A 306 6.49 18.61 -6.41
N VAL A 307 6.55 18.44 -5.09
CA VAL A 307 7.58 17.65 -4.41
C VAL A 307 6.92 16.61 -3.49
N PRO A 308 6.89 15.33 -3.86
CA PRO A 308 6.52 14.25 -2.95
C PRO A 308 7.63 14.02 -1.91
N ILE A 309 7.25 13.58 -0.70
CA ILE A 309 8.20 13.43 0.42
C ILE A 309 8.22 12.05 1.09
N ASP A 310 7.28 11.16 0.76
CA ASP A 310 7.22 9.79 1.29
C ASP A 310 7.12 8.80 0.12
N PHE A 311 8.03 7.83 0.02
CA PHE A 311 8.13 6.89 -1.09
C PHE A 311 7.92 5.43 -0.64
N GLY A 312 7.30 5.24 0.52
CA GLY A 312 7.03 3.93 1.09
C GLY A 312 6.08 3.07 0.26
N ILE A 313 5.17 3.70 -0.51
CA ILE A 313 4.21 2.98 -1.34
C ILE A 313 4.32 3.46 -2.79
N MET A 314 4.99 2.64 -3.63
CA MET A 314 5.13 2.90 -5.05
C MET A 314 4.43 1.81 -5.87
N GLY A 315 3.77 2.20 -6.96
CA GLY A 315 3.12 1.28 -7.88
C GLY A 315 4.00 0.96 -9.08
N ARG A 316 3.95 -0.30 -9.55
CA ARG A 316 4.65 -0.73 -10.78
C ARG A 316 3.67 -1.35 -11.76
N LEU A 317 3.74 -0.93 -13.00
CA LEU A 317 3.01 -1.49 -14.14
C LEU A 317 4.03 -2.04 -15.15
N ASP A 318 3.85 -3.28 -15.56
CA ASP A 318 4.59 -3.83 -16.68
C ASP A 318 4.17 -3.19 -18.02
N LYS A 319 4.92 -3.49 -19.07
CA LYS A 319 4.71 -2.89 -20.41
C LYS A 319 3.28 -3.13 -20.94
N MET A 320 2.72 -4.31 -20.70
CA MET A 320 1.37 -4.65 -21.16
C MET A 320 0.29 -3.93 -20.34
N SER A 321 0.44 -3.91 -19.01
CA SER A 321 -0.48 -3.21 -18.10
C SER A 321 -0.51 -1.70 -18.39
N LYS A 322 0.63 -1.06 -18.66
CA LYS A 322 0.70 0.34 -19.09
C LYS A 322 -0.12 0.59 -20.36
N ARG A 323 0.04 -0.28 -21.35
CA ARG A 323 -0.67 -0.17 -22.62
C ARG A 323 -2.18 -0.32 -22.42
N PHE A 324 -2.61 -1.37 -21.72
CA PHE A 324 -4.03 -1.59 -21.45
C PHE A 324 -4.64 -0.44 -20.67
N LEU A 325 -3.94 0.06 -19.65
CA LEU A 325 -4.38 1.24 -18.89
C LEU A 325 -4.61 2.44 -19.80
N ALA A 326 -3.63 2.79 -20.63
CA ALA A 326 -3.74 3.95 -21.51
C ALA A 326 -4.85 3.77 -22.55
N GLU A 327 -4.99 2.57 -23.15
CA GLU A 327 -6.06 2.28 -24.10
C GLU A 327 -7.46 2.32 -23.44
N ILE A 328 -7.62 1.83 -22.21
CA ILE A 328 -8.85 1.88 -21.44
C ILE A 328 -9.22 3.35 -21.13
N LEU A 329 -8.30 4.11 -20.53
CA LEU A 329 -8.55 5.51 -20.18
C LEU A 329 -8.88 6.36 -21.41
N PHE A 330 -8.13 6.16 -22.50
CA PHE A 330 -8.37 6.88 -23.74
C PHE A 330 -9.71 6.49 -24.38
N GLY A 331 -10.07 5.20 -24.36
CA GLY A 331 -11.37 4.74 -24.83
C GLY A 331 -12.54 5.36 -24.06
N PHE A 332 -12.41 5.50 -22.73
CA PHE A 332 -13.38 6.24 -21.91
C PHE A 332 -13.49 7.72 -22.36
N ILE A 333 -12.35 8.40 -22.52
CA ILE A 333 -12.34 9.81 -22.98
C ILE A 333 -12.99 9.98 -24.35
N GLN A 334 -12.77 9.02 -25.27
CA GLN A 334 -13.40 9.01 -26.60
C GLN A 334 -14.84 8.49 -26.60
N ARG A 335 -15.35 8.02 -25.47
CA ARG A 335 -16.66 7.35 -25.32
C ARG A 335 -16.80 6.10 -26.19
N ASP A 336 -15.67 5.46 -26.52
CA ASP A 336 -15.63 4.20 -27.27
C ASP A 336 -15.66 3.02 -26.30
N TYR A 337 -16.81 2.79 -25.68
CA TYR A 337 -16.99 1.75 -24.67
C TYR A 337 -16.84 0.34 -25.23
N ARG A 338 -17.08 0.14 -26.53
CA ARG A 338 -16.85 -1.14 -27.18
C ARG A 338 -15.37 -1.46 -27.22
N LYS A 339 -14.53 -0.47 -27.61
CA LYS A 339 -13.08 -0.61 -27.59
C LYS A 339 -12.55 -0.86 -26.18
N VAL A 340 -13.10 -0.18 -25.17
CA VAL A 340 -12.76 -0.41 -23.77
C VAL A 340 -13.06 -1.86 -23.37
N ALA A 341 -14.22 -2.39 -23.73
CA ALA A 341 -14.61 -3.79 -23.45
C ALA A 341 -13.67 -4.79 -24.15
N GLU A 342 -13.32 -4.56 -25.43
CA GLU A 342 -12.36 -5.38 -26.18
C GLU A 342 -10.99 -5.42 -25.49
N VAL A 343 -10.49 -4.27 -25.01
CA VAL A 343 -9.21 -4.19 -24.28
C VAL A 343 -9.27 -4.99 -22.98
N HIS A 344 -10.39 -4.93 -22.24
CA HIS A 344 -10.55 -5.74 -21.02
C HIS A 344 -10.50 -7.24 -21.29
N LEU A 345 -11.09 -7.69 -22.40
CA LEU A 345 -11.02 -9.10 -22.83
C LEU A 345 -9.60 -9.51 -23.24
N ILE A 346 -8.94 -8.68 -24.04
CA ILE A 346 -7.55 -8.94 -24.51
C ILE A 346 -6.58 -8.96 -23.32
N ALA A 347 -6.79 -8.08 -22.35
CA ALA A 347 -6.00 -8.03 -21.12
C ALA A 347 -6.26 -9.21 -20.15
N GLY A 348 -7.26 -10.05 -20.44
CA GLY A 348 -7.66 -11.15 -19.55
C GLY A 348 -8.28 -10.69 -18.23
N LEU A 349 -8.76 -9.45 -18.19
CA LEU A 349 -9.41 -8.89 -16.99
C LEU A 349 -10.84 -9.42 -16.81
N VAL A 350 -11.46 -9.91 -17.89
CA VAL A 350 -12.79 -10.55 -17.87
C VAL A 350 -12.71 -11.95 -18.47
N PRO A 351 -13.59 -12.88 -18.05
CA PRO A 351 -13.70 -14.20 -18.67
C PRO A 351 -14.02 -14.10 -20.17
N LYS A 352 -13.49 -15.04 -20.96
CA LYS A 352 -13.66 -15.03 -22.42
C LYS A 352 -15.10 -15.20 -22.90
N GLU A 353 -15.95 -15.76 -22.04
CA GLU A 353 -17.36 -16.04 -22.26
C GLU A 353 -18.24 -14.78 -22.15
N VAL A 354 -17.70 -13.68 -21.62
CA VAL A 354 -18.44 -12.43 -21.44
C VAL A 354 -18.71 -11.79 -22.80
N PRO A 355 -20.00 -11.52 -23.16
CA PRO A 355 -20.34 -10.82 -24.38
C PRO A 355 -19.78 -9.39 -24.36
N ILE A 356 -19.07 -9.00 -25.43
CA ILE A 356 -18.46 -7.66 -25.55
C ILE A 356 -19.50 -6.55 -25.41
N ASP A 357 -20.66 -6.75 -26.03
CA ASP A 357 -21.72 -5.73 -26.07
C ASP A 357 -22.34 -5.50 -24.67
N ASP A 358 -22.49 -6.55 -23.86
CA ASP A 358 -22.98 -6.46 -22.49
C ASP A 358 -21.99 -5.70 -21.60
N LEU A 359 -20.70 -6.02 -21.72
CA LEU A 359 -19.63 -5.32 -21.00
C LEU A 359 -19.56 -3.86 -21.45
N ALA A 360 -19.60 -3.59 -22.76
CA ALA A 360 -19.59 -2.24 -23.30
C ALA A 360 -20.78 -1.40 -22.80
N GLN A 361 -21.97 -2.00 -22.70
CA GLN A 361 -23.16 -1.32 -22.17
C GLN A 361 -23.00 -1.02 -20.66
N ALA A 362 -22.43 -1.93 -19.90
CA ALA A 362 -22.14 -1.71 -18.47
C ALA A 362 -21.10 -0.58 -18.28
N LEU A 363 -20.02 -0.59 -19.06
CA LEU A 363 -19.01 0.47 -19.05
C LEU A 363 -19.58 1.83 -19.48
N ARG A 364 -20.48 1.83 -20.46
CA ARG A 364 -21.22 3.03 -20.88
C ARG A 364 -22.07 3.60 -19.75
N SER A 365 -22.74 2.75 -18.96
CA SER A 365 -23.57 3.19 -17.84
C SER A 365 -22.77 3.91 -16.75
N ILE A 366 -21.47 3.64 -16.67
CA ILE A 366 -20.52 4.34 -15.78
C ILE A 366 -20.00 5.62 -16.46
N GLY A 367 -19.58 5.52 -17.72
CA GLY A 367 -18.90 6.60 -18.43
C GLY A 367 -19.80 7.77 -18.81
N GLU A 368 -21.02 7.53 -19.33
CA GLU A 368 -21.90 8.59 -19.80
C GLU A 368 -22.30 9.61 -18.71
N PRO A 369 -22.63 9.21 -17.48
CA PRO A 369 -22.92 10.18 -16.43
C PRO A 369 -21.76 11.13 -16.12
N ILE A 370 -20.51 10.68 -16.34
CA ILE A 370 -19.30 11.48 -16.08
C ILE A 370 -19.21 12.65 -17.05
N PHE A 371 -19.56 12.43 -18.30
CA PHE A 371 -19.46 13.45 -19.36
C PHE A 371 -20.70 14.35 -19.48
N GLY A 372 -21.82 13.94 -18.87
CA GLY A 372 -23.10 14.67 -18.93
C GLY A 372 -23.40 15.57 -17.73
N GLN A 373 -22.63 15.48 -16.66
CA GLN A 373 -22.86 16.24 -15.42
C GLN A 373 -21.84 17.36 -15.23
N ALA A 374 -22.23 18.40 -14.48
CA ALA A 374 -21.27 19.39 -14.02
C ALA A 374 -20.21 18.72 -13.15
N VAL A 375 -18.94 19.08 -13.35
CA VAL A 375 -17.79 18.45 -12.70
C VAL A 375 -17.93 18.34 -11.17
N LYS A 376 -18.52 19.35 -10.54
CA LYS A 376 -18.77 19.41 -9.10
C LYS A 376 -19.70 18.33 -8.56
N ASP A 377 -20.53 17.74 -9.44
CA ASP A 377 -21.55 16.76 -9.05
C ASP A 377 -21.08 15.30 -9.25
N ILE A 378 -19.89 15.11 -9.84
CA ILE A 378 -19.28 13.80 -10.04
C ILE A 378 -18.50 13.41 -8.78
N SER A 379 -18.99 12.39 -8.07
CA SER A 379 -18.27 11.82 -6.92
C SER A 379 -17.36 10.68 -7.37
N GLY A 380 -16.05 10.85 -7.21
CA GLY A 380 -15.05 9.79 -7.48
C GLY A 380 -15.35 8.50 -6.71
N GLY A 381 -15.80 8.61 -5.46
CA GLY A 381 -16.22 7.45 -4.67
C GLY A 381 -17.45 6.72 -5.24
N LYS A 382 -18.42 7.45 -5.80
CA LYS A 382 -19.58 6.85 -6.47
C LYS A 382 -19.18 6.12 -7.75
N LEU A 383 -18.25 6.73 -8.49
CA LEU A 383 -17.68 6.14 -9.70
C LEU A 383 -16.93 4.84 -9.40
N LEU A 384 -16.08 4.87 -8.36
CA LEU A 384 -15.33 3.71 -7.92
C LEU A 384 -16.27 2.57 -7.51
N LYS A 385 -17.34 2.87 -6.76
CA LYS A 385 -18.37 1.89 -6.41
C LYS A 385 -19.01 1.27 -7.66
N GLN A 386 -19.43 2.08 -8.64
CA GLN A 386 -20.01 1.57 -9.87
C GLN A 386 -19.04 0.69 -10.67
N LEU A 387 -17.76 1.03 -10.65
CA LEU A 387 -16.72 0.21 -11.27
C LEU A 387 -16.58 -1.14 -10.54
N PHE A 388 -16.62 -1.17 -9.20
CA PHE A 388 -16.64 -2.41 -8.43
C PHE A 388 -17.88 -3.25 -8.73
N ASP A 389 -19.07 -2.64 -8.81
CA ASP A 389 -20.32 -3.35 -9.17
C ASP A 389 -20.20 -4.03 -10.55
N VAL A 390 -19.54 -3.38 -11.51
CA VAL A 390 -19.27 -3.97 -12.83
C VAL A 390 -18.21 -5.09 -12.73
N THR A 391 -17.14 -4.90 -11.96
CA THR A 391 -16.13 -5.97 -11.77
C THR A 391 -16.74 -7.23 -11.15
N GLU A 392 -17.64 -7.08 -10.18
CA GLU A 392 -18.34 -8.20 -9.57
C GLU A 392 -19.33 -8.86 -10.55
N LYS A 393 -20.16 -8.05 -11.24
CA LYS A 393 -21.15 -8.54 -12.21
C LYS A 393 -20.54 -9.39 -13.32
N PHE A 394 -19.37 -9.01 -13.81
CA PHE A 394 -18.68 -9.69 -14.91
C PHE A 394 -17.57 -10.64 -14.44
N ASN A 395 -17.51 -10.91 -13.13
CA ASN A 395 -16.49 -11.79 -12.51
C ASN A 395 -15.06 -11.44 -12.97
N MET A 396 -14.76 -10.12 -12.99
CA MET A 396 -13.47 -9.62 -13.45
C MET A 396 -12.35 -10.02 -12.48
N GLN A 397 -11.22 -10.42 -13.04
CA GLN A 397 -10.02 -10.67 -12.25
C GLN A 397 -9.40 -9.33 -11.82
N THR A 398 -9.33 -9.09 -10.52
CA THR A 398 -8.71 -7.90 -9.98
C THR A 398 -7.20 -8.07 -9.90
N GLN A 399 -6.48 -7.23 -10.62
CA GLN A 399 -5.02 -7.14 -10.50
C GLN A 399 -4.67 -6.12 -9.41
N PRO A 400 -3.90 -6.49 -8.37
CA PRO A 400 -3.59 -5.61 -7.23
C PRO A 400 -3.01 -4.26 -7.66
N GLN A 401 -2.17 -4.26 -8.71
CA GLN A 401 -1.54 -3.04 -9.24
C GLN A 401 -2.56 -2.07 -9.83
N LEU A 402 -3.58 -2.59 -10.54
CA LEU A 402 -4.65 -1.76 -11.10
C LEU A 402 -5.59 -1.23 -10.03
N LEU A 403 -5.87 -2.01 -8.98
CA LEU A 403 -6.64 -1.52 -7.83
C LEU A 403 -5.90 -0.40 -7.10
N MET A 404 -4.59 -0.55 -6.90
CA MET A 404 -3.75 0.50 -6.31
C MET A 404 -3.78 1.77 -7.16
N LEU A 405 -3.64 1.66 -8.48
CA LEU A 405 -3.73 2.78 -9.40
C LEU A 405 -5.09 3.48 -9.33
N GLN A 406 -6.19 2.72 -9.36
CA GLN A 406 -7.55 3.27 -9.25
C GLN A 406 -7.75 4.03 -7.94
N LYS A 407 -7.31 3.47 -6.81
CA LYS A 407 -7.34 4.15 -5.51
C LYS A 407 -6.55 5.45 -5.57
N THR A 408 -5.35 5.42 -6.12
CA THR A 408 -4.49 6.61 -6.23
C THR A 408 -5.10 7.66 -7.15
N MET A 409 -5.74 7.27 -8.26
CA MET A 409 -6.46 8.21 -9.13
C MET A 409 -7.55 8.97 -8.36
N VAL A 410 -8.33 8.29 -7.52
CA VAL A 410 -9.37 8.94 -6.69
C VAL A 410 -8.76 9.90 -5.68
N VAL A 411 -7.65 9.52 -5.05
CA VAL A 411 -6.93 10.40 -4.10
C VAL A 411 -6.38 11.63 -4.82
N VAL A 412 -5.72 11.45 -5.97
CA VAL A 412 -5.17 12.52 -6.82
C VAL A 412 -6.26 13.49 -7.29
N GLU A 413 -7.41 12.96 -7.74
CA GLU A 413 -8.57 13.78 -8.09
C GLU A 413 -9.06 14.58 -6.88
N GLY A 414 -9.17 13.95 -5.71
CA GLY A 414 -9.59 14.61 -4.48
C GLY A 414 -8.64 15.76 -4.07
N VAL A 415 -7.34 15.56 -4.21
CA VAL A 415 -6.31 16.58 -3.96
C VAL A 415 -6.43 17.72 -4.97
N ALA A 416 -6.52 17.40 -6.26
CA ALA A 416 -6.65 18.40 -7.32
C ALA A 416 -7.93 19.24 -7.17
N ARG A 417 -9.07 18.62 -6.85
CA ARG A 417 -10.35 19.32 -6.63
C ARG A 417 -10.37 20.21 -5.39
N LYS A 418 -9.53 19.93 -4.41
CA LYS A 418 -9.38 20.81 -3.24
C LYS A 418 -8.65 22.11 -3.63
N LEU A 419 -7.70 22.05 -4.57
CA LEU A 419 -7.01 23.22 -5.14
C LEU A 419 -7.87 23.99 -6.13
N ASN A 420 -8.56 23.26 -7.01
CA ASN A 420 -9.50 23.79 -7.99
C ASN A 420 -10.74 22.88 -8.08
N PRO A 421 -11.90 23.30 -7.49
CA PRO A 421 -13.12 22.49 -7.49
C PRO A 421 -13.68 22.14 -8.88
N ASN A 422 -13.26 22.89 -9.93
CA ASN A 422 -13.70 22.66 -11.31
C ASN A 422 -12.82 21.65 -12.06
N THR A 423 -11.77 21.12 -11.42
CA THR A 423 -10.87 20.15 -12.06
C THR A 423 -11.61 18.85 -12.39
N ASN A 424 -11.44 18.41 -13.64
CA ASN A 424 -11.98 17.14 -14.14
C ASN A 424 -10.83 16.26 -14.60
N ILE A 425 -10.62 15.14 -13.89
CA ILE A 425 -9.51 14.22 -14.19
C ILE A 425 -9.52 13.73 -15.64
N TRP A 426 -10.69 13.51 -16.24
CA TRP A 426 -10.83 13.00 -17.61
C TRP A 426 -10.35 14.01 -18.66
N THR A 427 -10.77 15.27 -18.53
CA THR A 427 -10.35 16.33 -19.45
C THR A 427 -8.87 16.68 -19.26
N THR A 428 -8.41 16.73 -18.02
CA THR A 428 -7.02 17.02 -17.67
C THR A 428 -6.06 15.91 -18.09
N SER A 429 -6.53 14.65 -18.11
CA SER A 429 -5.75 13.47 -18.54
C SER A 429 -5.53 13.39 -20.03
N LYS A 430 -6.44 13.96 -20.84
CA LYS A 430 -6.48 13.79 -22.29
C LYS A 430 -5.14 14.12 -22.98
N PRO A 431 -4.48 15.26 -22.72
CA PRO A 431 -3.21 15.60 -23.38
C PRO A 431 -2.10 14.57 -23.14
N VAL A 432 -2.02 14.04 -21.91
CA VAL A 432 -1.00 13.04 -21.54
C VAL A 432 -1.22 11.74 -22.30
N LEU A 433 -2.46 11.26 -22.37
CA LEU A 433 -2.81 10.03 -23.07
C LEU A 433 -2.66 10.15 -24.59
N GLU A 434 -3.00 11.31 -25.17
CA GLU A 434 -2.79 11.58 -26.60
C GLU A 434 -1.30 11.61 -26.97
N SER A 435 -0.46 12.24 -26.15
CA SER A 435 1.00 12.27 -26.34
C SER A 435 1.57 10.85 -26.28
N TRP A 436 1.23 10.10 -25.25
CA TRP A 436 1.68 8.71 -25.08
C TRP A 436 1.27 7.81 -26.26
N LEU A 437 0.02 7.94 -26.75
CA LEU A 437 -0.47 7.16 -27.88
C LEU A 437 0.24 7.54 -29.20
N LYS A 438 0.57 8.81 -29.39
CA LYS A 438 1.34 9.26 -30.56
C LYS A 438 2.74 8.66 -30.54
N GLU A 439 3.45 8.76 -29.43
CA GLU A 439 4.79 8.20 -29.25
C GLU A 439 4.82 6.68 -29.47
N THR A 440 3.82 5.96 -28.92
CA THR A 440 3.73 4.50 -29.03
C THR A 440 3.34 4.03 -30.43
N LYS A 441 2.64 4.88 -31.21
CA LYS A 441 2.24 4.57 -32.61
C LYS A 441 3.27 5.01 -33.64
N ASP A 442 4.29 5.79 -33.27
CA ASP A 442 5.33 6.25 -34.18
C ASP A 442 6.10 5.06 -34.78
N PRO A 443 6.25 4.98 -36.13
CA PRO A 443 7.02 3.94 -36.81
C PRO A 443 8.47 3.84 -36.31
N MET A 444 9.10 4.94 -35.92
CA MET A 444 10.47 4.97 -35.39
C MET A 444 10.57 4.31 -34.02
N THR A 445 9.58 4.50 -33.15
CA THR A 445 9.50 3.82 -31.85
C THR A 445 9.35 2.32 -32.03
N LYS A 446 8.51 1.88 -32.96
CA LYS A 446 8.39 0.45 -33.32
C LYS A 446 9.67 -0.12 -33.89
N LEU A 447 10.37 0.63 -34.74
CA LEU A 447 11.64 0.21 -35.33
C LEU A 447 12.71 0.05 -34.23
N ASN A 448 12.83 1.02 -33.33
CA ASN A 448 13.77 0.97 -32.21
C ASN A 448 13.44 -0.17 -31.23
N GLU A 449 12.17 -0.40 -30.91
CA GLU A 449 11.73 -1.56 -30.11
C GLU A 449 12.07 -2.89 -30.80
N THR A 450 11.86 -2.98 -32.12
CA THR A 450 12.20 -4.18 -32.88
C THR A 450 13.71 -4.40 -32.91
N LEU A 451 14.51 -3.36 -33.07
CA LEU A 451 15.98 -3.44 -33.05
C LEU A 451 16.52 -3.80 -31.67
N GLN A 452 15.96 -3.21 -30.59
CA GLN A 452 16.33 -3.57 -29.21
C GLN A 452 15.96 -5.03 -28.90
N ASN A 453 14.75 -5.46 -29.25
CA ASN A 453 14.30 -6.84 -29.05
C ASN A 453 15.17 -7.82 -29.88
N THR A 454 15.55 -7.44 -31.09
CA THR A 454 16.44 -8.25 -31.94
C THR A 454 17.84 -8.34 -31.35
N SER A 455 18.38 -7.25 -30.80
CA SER A 455 19.70 -7.26 -30.15
C SER A 455 19.69 -8.09 -28.85
N GLU A 456 18.60 -8.07 -28.09
CA GLU A 456 18.42 -8.93 -26.89
C GLU A 456 18.29 -10.40 -27.28
N VAL A 457 17.55 -10.71 -28.34
CA VAL A 457 17.42 -12.08 -28.87
C VAL A 457 18.78 -12.60 -29.36
N ILE A 458 19.55 -11.78 -30.06
CA ILE A 458 20.90 -12.15 -30.53
C ILE A 458 21.84 -12.37 -29.34
N LYS A 459 21.77 -11.57 -28.29
CA LYS A 459 22.57 -11.77 -27.06
C LYS A 459 22.20 -13.04 -26.31
N ARG A 460 20.95 -13.50 -26.42
CA ARG A 460 20.44 -14.72 -25.77
C ARG A 460 20.47 -15.97 -26.64
N LEU A 461 20.96 -15.88 -27.88
CA LEU A 461 21.12 -17.03 -28.75
C LEU A 461 21.90 -18.22 -28.14
N PRO A 462 22.94 -18.00 -27.32
CA PRO A 462 23.63 -19.09 -26.62
C PRO A 462 22.76 -19.76 -25.54
N GLU A 463 21.71 -19.08 -25.04
CA GLU A 463 20.78 -19.58 -23.99
C GLU A 463 19.53 -20.25 -24.60
N PHE A 464 19.41 -20.29 -25.94
CA PHE A 464 18.24 -20.80 -26.65
C PHE A 464 17.86 -22.25 -26.26
N PRO A 465 18.80 -23.19 -26.08
CA PRO A 465 18.49 -24.54 -25.62
C PRO A 465 17.85 -24.52 -24.23
N GLU A 466 18.35 -23.68 -23.31
CA GLU A 466 17.84 -23.55 -21.95
C GLU A 466 16.45 -22.88 -21.90
N ILE A 467 16.18 -21.93 -22.80
CA ILE A 467 14.87 -21.31 -23.00
C ILE A 467 13.86 -22.31 -23.54
N MET A 468 14.26 -23.14 -24.50
CA MET A 468 13.41 -24.22 -25.05
C MET A 468 13.09 -25.29 -24.01
N ASP A 469 14.05 -25.66 -23.15
CA ASP A 469 13.80 -26.58 -22.05
C ASP A 469 12.84 -25.97 -21.01
N LYS A 470 13.00 -24.69 -20.65
CA LYS A 470 12.08 -23.98 -19.77
C LYS A 470 10.67 -23.82 -20.38
N ALA A 471 10.60 -23.58 -21.72
CA ALA A 471 9.32 -23.52 -22.42
C ALA A 471 8.63 -24.90 -22.48
N ASN A 472 9.38 -25.98 -22.73
CA ASN A 472 8.83 -27.34 -22.67
C ASN A 472 8.39 -27.74 -21.27
N GLN A 473 9.12 -27.34 -20.22
CA GLN A 473 8.70 -27.51 -18.83
C GLN A 473 7.42 -26.70 -18.54
N ALA A 474 7.35 -25.44 -18.97
CA ALA A 474 6.15 -24.61 -18.81
C ALA A 474 4.94 -25.21 -19.55
N LEU A 475 5.12 -25.72 -20.76
CA LEU A 475 4.06 -26.42 -21.52
C LEU A 475 3.63 -27.72 -20.81
N THR A 476 4.56 -28.45 -20.22
CA THR A 476 4.26 -29.64 -19.41
C THR A 476 3.48 -29.29 -18.15
N TYR A 477 3.84 -28.18 -17.48
CA TYR A 477 3.08 -27.67 -16.32
C TYR A 477 1.69 -27.18 -16.73
N LEU A 478 1.54 -26.50 -17.85
CA LEU A 478 0.23 -26.08 -18.38
C LEU A 478 -0.64 -27.27 -18.76
N ALA A 479 -0.05 -28.31 -19.37
CA ALA A 479 -0.76 -29.55 -19.73
C ALA A 479 -1.16 -30.38 -18.51
N SER A 480 -0.37 -30.31 -17.42
CA SER A 480 -0.68 -31.00 -16.15
C SER A 480 -1.60 -30.22 -15.21
N GLY A 481 -1.99 -28.98 -15.57
CA GLY A 481 -2.80 -28.11 -14.71
C GLY A 481 -2.08 -27.59 -13.46
N GLN A 482 -0.76 -27.75 -13.36
CA GLN A 482 0.06 -27.26 -12.26
C GLN A 482 0.67 -25.92 -12.62
N ILE A 483 0.28 -24.86 -11.91
CA ILE A 483 0.87 -23.53 -12.05
C ILE A 483 2.21 -23.49 -11.31
N PRO A 484 3.32 -23.03 -11.91
CA PRO A 484 4.57 -22.87 -11.19
C PRO A 484 4.42 -21.82 -10.11
N GLN A 485 4.43 -22.27 -8.87
CA GLN A 485 4.38 -21.39 -7.69
C GLN A 485 5.80 -20.84 -7.47
N ASN A 486 5.90 -19.53 -7.32
CA ASN A 486 7.14 -18.83 -6.99
C ASN A 486 7.76 -19.46 -5.73
N SER A 487 8.84 -20.23 -5.90
CA SER A 487 9.23 -21.28 -4.94
C SER A 487 9.64 -20.78 -3.54
N ASN A 488 10.18 -19.55 -3.41
CA ASN A 488 10.76 -19.10 -2.14
C ASN A 488 9.71 -18.66 -1.11
N SER A 489 8.70 -17.89 -1.50
CA SER A 489 7.65 -17.42 -0.56
C SER A 489 6.72 -18.54 -0.15
N TYR A 490 6.36 -19.45 -1.07
CA TYR A 490 5.54 -20.61 -0.76
C TYR A 490 6.26 -21.66 0.07
N THR A 491 7.57 -21.82 -0.12
CA THR A 491 8.39 -22.73 0.70
C THR A 491 8.45 -22.21 2.13
N ALA A 492 8.66 -20.90 2.34
CA ALA A 492 8.64 -20.27 3.66
C ALA A 492 7.26 -20.41 4.33
N LEU A 493 6.16 -20.17 3.60
CA LEU A 493 4.80 -20.33 4.11
C LEU A 493 4.49 -21.79 4.47
N ASN A 494 4.89 -22.77 3.64
CA ASN A 494 4.68 -24.19 3.91
C ASN A 494 5.52 -24.69 5.08
N THR A 495 6.75 -24.22 5.24
CA THR A 495 7.59 -24.51 6.39
C THR A 495 6.95 -23.97 7.67
N GLN A 496 6.47 -22.73 7.64
CA GLN A 496 5.79 -22.10 8.76
C GLN A 496 4.44 -22.79 9.10
N LYS A 497 3.67 -23.22 8.09
CA LYS A 497 2.46 -24.05 8.28
C LYS A 497 2.78 -25.42 8.89
N SER A 498 3.88 -26.04 8.48
CA SER A 498 4.35 -27.33 9.04
C SER A 498 4.73 -27.20 10.52
N GLU A 499 5.51 -26.15 10.86
CA GLU A 499 5.87 -25.86 12.26
C GLU A 499 4.63 -25.58 13.12
N MET A 500 3.67 -24.80 12.60
CA MET A 500 2.40 -24.53 13.29
C MET A 500 1.53 -25.78 13.45
N THR A 501 1.57 -26.71 12.49
CA THR A 501 0.85 -27.99 12.59
C THR A 501 1.46 -28.88 13.68
N ALA A 502 2.77 -28.95 13.76
CA ALA A 502 3.49 -29.63 14.84
C ALA A 502 3.15 -28.99 16.21
N PHE A 503 3.12 -27.65 16.27
CA PHE A 503 2.69 -26.89 17.45
C PHE A 503 1.24 -27.19 17.85
N ARG A 504 0.29 -27.25 16.89
CA ARG A 504 -1.12 -27.61 17.16
C ARG A 504 -1.22 -28.94 17.87
N ASN A 505 -0.51 -29.96 17.38
CA ASN A 505 -0.56 -31.30 17.95
C ASN A 505 0.02 -31.32 19.38
N GLN A 506 1.07 -30.54 19.65
CA GLN A 506 1.62 -30.39 21.00
C GLN A 506 0.75 -29.53 21.92
N SER A 507 0.06 -28.51 21.39
CA SER A 507 -0.79 -27.59 22.17
C SER A 507 -2.11 -28.26 22.57
N ILE A 508 -2.66 -29.15 21.76
CA ILE A 508 -3.85 -29.96 22.13
C ILE A 508 -3.50 -30.84 23.35
N ILE A 509 -2.30 -31.43 23.35
CA ILE A 509 -1.82 -32.21 24.48
C ILE A 509 -1.63 -31.34 25.73
N GLY A 510 -1.04 -30.15 25.55
CA GLY A 510 -0.83 -29.19 26.65
C GLY A 510 -2.15 -28.61 27.20
N LEU A 511 -3.13 -28.37 26.35
CA LEU A 511 -4.47 -27.88 26.76
C LEU A 511 -5.27 -28.98 27.47
N LEU A 512 -5.17 -30.21 27.00
CA LEU A 512 -5.75 -31.37 27.69
C LEU A 512 -5.10 -31.57 29.08
N ILE A 513 -3.80 -31.42 29.19
CA ILE A 513 -3.07 -31.47 30.48
C ILE A 513 -3.55 -30.36 31.41
N LEU A 514 -3.69 -29.12 30.92
CA LEU A 514 -4.18 -27.97 31.71
C LEU A 514 -5.64 -28.14 32.14
N VAL A 515 -6.50 -28.69 31.29
CA VAL A 515 -7.90 -29.01 31.63
C VAL A 515 -7.97 -30.13 32.66
N ILE A 516 -7.14 -31.17 32.52
CA ILE A 516 -7.05 -32.26 33.48
C ILE A 516 -6.50 -31.77 34.83
N PHE A 517 -5.47 -30.91 34.82
CA PHE A 517 -4.94 -30.27 36.04
C PHE A 517 -5.97 -29.34 36.70
N GLY A 518 -6.71 -28.55 35.88
CA GLY A 518 -7.80 -27.70 36.38
C GLY A 518 -8.96 -28.52 36.99
N LEU A 519 -9.28 -29.69 36.44
CA LEU A 519 -10.29 -30.62 36.97
C LEU A 519 -9.80 -31.39 38.19
N LEU A 520 -8.48 -31.48 38.43
CA LEU A 520 -7.88 -32.12 39.62
C LEU A 520 -7.68 -31.16 40.80
N ILE A 521 -7.79 -29.82 40.56
CA ILE A 521 -7.60 -28.76 41.58
C ILE A 521 -8.96 -28.19 42.05
N PHE A 522 -10.04 -28.45 41.33
CA PHE A 522 -11.44 -28.16 41.69
C PHE A 522 -12.25 -29.45 41.82
#